data_256333e2de0a6dcc16f97cea8815c2bb
#
_entry.id   256333e2de0a6dcc16f97cea8815c2bb
#
_cell.length_a   1.000
_cell.length_b   1.000
_cell.length_c   1.000
_cell.angle_alpha   90.00
_cell.angle_beta   90.00
_cell.angle_gamma   90.00
#
_symmetry.space_group_name_H-M   'P 1'
#
loop_
_entity.id
_entity.type
_entity.pdbx_description
1 polymer ?
#
loop_
_entity_poly.entity_id
_entity_poly.type
_entity_poly.pdbx_seq_one_letter_code
_entity_poly.pdbx_strand_id
1 'polypeptide(L)'
;MDVRELTDDSDRREAVPILRQLWDDAAPEDVLEWTGDDGYHLFGGFVDDELVGVAGVLVVGVLHHARHAWLYDLVVDGPRRGEGRGSDLVAFVERWADERDCESVALASPLAKDDVHDYYEELNYEKWGYVVEKEL
;
A
#
# COMPACT_ATOMS: atom_id res chain seq x y z
N MET A 1 -5.03 6.00 -15.16
CA MET A 1 -5.73 5.50 -13.96
C MET A 1 -5.97 6.67 -13.02
N ASP A 2 -7.16 6.74 -12.47
CA ASP A 2 -7.53 7.76 -11.51
C ASP A 2 -7.34 7.21 -10.08
N VAL A 3 -6.55 7.89 -9.24
CA VAL A 3 -6.27 7.46 -7.87
C VAL A 3 -6.86 8.47 -6.89
N ARG A 4 -7.61 7.98 -5.91
CA ARG A 4 -8.17 8.83 -4.86
C ARG A 4 -8.18 8.13 -3.51
N GLU A 5 -8.24 8.90 -2.45
CA GLU A 5 -8.37 8.35 -1.11
C GLU A 5 -9.78 7.82 -0.87
N LEU A 6 -9.87 6.64 -0.26
CA LEU A 6 -11.13 5.99 0.08
C LEU A 6 -11.44 6.33 1.54
N THR A 7 -12.39 7.26 1.75
CA THR A 7 -12.63 7.85 3.08
C THR A 7 -13.92 7.40 3.73
N ASP A 8 -14.93 7.03 2.96
CA ASP A 8 -16.19 6.57 3.53
C ASP A 8 -16.26 5.04 3.58
N ASP A 9 -17.23 4.54 4.34
CA ASP A 9 -17.42 3.11 4.58
C ASP A 9 -17.73 2.35 3.29
N SER A 10 -18.53 2.94 2.41
CA SER A 10 -18.90 2.35 1.14
C SER A 10 -17.71 2.15 0.22
N ASP A 11 -16.85 3.16 0.10
CA ASP A 11 -15.64 3.09 -0.70
C ASP A 11 -14.66 2.05 -0.14
N ARG A 12 -14.49 2.02 1.17
CA ARG A 12 -13.60 1.05 1.83
C ARG A 12 -14.10 -0.38 1.65
N ARG A 13 -15.41 -0.60 1.67
CA ARG A 13 -16.00 -1.92 1.43
C ARG A 13 -15.68 -2.45 0.04
N GLU A 14 -15.62 -1.60 -0.97
CA GLU A 14 -15.20 -2.00 -2.31
C GLU A 14 -13.76 -2.50 -2.35
N ALA A 15 -12.90 -1.96 -1.48
CA ALA A 15 -11.49 -2.35 -1.41
C ALA A 15 -11.26 -3.69 -0.70
N VAL A 16 -12.18 -4.13 0.15
CA VAL A 16 -12.01 -5.33 0.98
C VAL A 16 -11.70 -6.58 0.16
N PRO A 17 -12.42 -6.91 -0.93
CA PRO A 17 -12.09 -8.09 -1.73
C PRO A 17 -10.68 -8.04 -2.32
N ILE A 18 -10.19 -6.86 -2.67
CA ILE A 18 -8.85 -6.69 -3.22
C ILE A 18 -7.80 -6.86 -2.13
N LEU A 19 -7.99 -6.22 -0.98
CA LEU A 19 -7.10 -6.36 0.19
C LEU A 19 -7.00 -7.81 0.66
N ARG A 20 -8.10 -8.56 0.62
CA ARG A 20 -8.13 -9.96 1.02
C ARG A 20 -7.31 -10.88 0.11
N GLN A 21 -6.87 -10.41 -1.04
CA GLN A 21 -5.92 -11.16 -1.87
C GLN A 21 -4.55 -11.26 -1.20
N LEU A 22 -4.22 -10.36 -0.25
CA LEU A 22 -3.05 -10.48 0.62
C LEU A 22 -3.36 -11.26 1.91
N TRP A 23 -4.60 -11.20 2.39
CA TRP A 23 -5.02 -11.68 3.71
C TRP A 23 -6.26 -12.56 3.56
N ASP A 24 -6.15 -13.67 2.83
CA ASP A 24 -7.27 -14.52 2.44
C ASP A 24 -7.92 -15.24 3.62
N ASP A 25 -7.21 -15.39 4.74
CA ASP A 25 -7.72 -15.96 5.99
C ASP A 25 -8.40 -14.94 6.91
N ALA A 26 -8.29 -13.63 6.60
CA ALA A 26 -8.94 -12.58 7.39
C ALA A 26 -10.42 -12.44 6.99
N ALA A 27 -11.28 -12.23 7.99
CA ALA A 27 -12.70 -11.99 7.73
C ALA A 27 -12.91 -10.61 7.10
N PRO A 28 -13.88 -10.46 6.17
CA PRO A 28 -14.14 -9.16 5.52
C PRO A 28 -14.36 -8.00 6.49
N GLU A 29 -15.09 -8.23 7.58
CA GLU A 29 -15.38 -7.18 8.56
C GLU A 29 -14.12 -6.77 9.33
N ASP A 30 -13.19 -7.69 9.58
CA ASP A 30 -11.91 -7.38 10.22
C ASP A 30 -11.03 -6.53 9.30
N VAL A 31 -11.00 -6.85 8.02
CA VAL A 31 -10.25 -6.06 7.03
C VAL A 31 -10.83 -4.65 6.93
N LEU A 32 -12.16 -4.53 6.90
CA LEU A 32 -12.83 -3.22 6.87
C LEU A 32 -12.46 -2.40 8.12
N GLU A 33 -12.46 -3.01 9.29
CA GLU A 33 -12.09 -2.34 10.54
C GLU A 33 -10.66 -1.81 10.49
N TRP A 34 -9.71 -2.59 9.96
CA TRP A 34 -8.31 -2.14 9.81
C TRP A 34 -8.19 -0.89 8.94
N THR A 35 -9.01 -0.76 7.91
CA THR A 35 -8.96 0.42 7.03
C THR A 35 -9.37 1.71 7.73
N GLY A 36 -10.04 1.60 8.86
CA GLY A 36 -10.49 2.74 9.66
C GLY A 36 -9.54 3.12 10.80
N ASP A 37 -8.41 2.45 10.95
CA ASP A 37 -7.44 2.76 12.00
C ASP A 37 -6.89 4.18 11.86
N ASP A 38 -6.61 4.81 13.01
CA ASP A 38 -6.06 6.16 13.06
C ASP A 38 -4.77 6.29 12.24
N GLY A 39 -4.73 7.27 11.38
CA GLY A 39 -3.55 7.55 10.56
C GLY A 39 -3.38 6.67 9.34
N TYR A 40 -4.18 5.64 9.16
CA TYR A 40 -4.14 4.79 7.97
C TYR A 40 -4.86 5.47 6.81
N HIS A 41 -4.17 5.62 5.71
CA HIS A 41 -4.71 6.20 4.48
C HIS A 41 -4.82 5.10 3.43
N LEU A 42 -6.03 4.88 2.92
CA LEU A 42 -6.30 3.90 1.87
C LEU A 42 -6.60 4.61 0.56
N PHE A 43 -5.83 4.30 -0.46
CA PHE A 43 -6.01 4.86 -1.81
C PHE A 43 -6.52 3.79 -2.75
N GLY A 44 -7.46 4.16 -3.60
CA GLY A 44 -7.98 3.29 -4.65
C GLY A 44 -7.61 3.81 -6.03
N GLY A 45 -7.19 2.92 -6.90
CA GLY A 45 -6.96 3.21 -8.31
C GLY A 45 -8.12 2.71 -9.16
N PHE A 46 -8.64 3.58 -10.02
CA PHE A 46 -9.83 3.32 -10.83
C PHE A 46 -9.51 3.42 -12.32
N VAL A 47 -10.04 2.48 -13.09
CA VAL A 47 -10.02 2.50 -14.55
C VAL A 47 -11.47 2.37 -15.01
N ASP A 48 -11.97 3.36 -15.75
CA ASP A 48 -13.37 3.41 -16.20
C ASP A 48 -14.36 3.19 -15.04
N ASP A 49 -14.14 3.89 -13.93
CA ASP A 49 -14.91 3.81 -12.68
C ASP A 49 -14.87 2.46 -11.97
N GLU A 50 -14.03 1.53 -12.41
CA GLU A 50 -13.80 0.25 -11.74
C GLU A 50 -12.56 0.32 -10.84
N LEU A 51 -12.70 -0.10 -9.58
CA LEU A 51 -11.58 -0.20 -8.66
C LEU A 51 -10.69 -1.39 -9.05
N VAL A 52 -9.45 -1.11 -9.41
CA VAL A 52 -8.51 -2.12 -9.92
C VAL A 52 -7.30 -2.37 -9.02
N GLY A 53 -7.09 -1.54 -8.02
CA GLY A 53 -5.99 -1.71 -7.08
C GLY A 53 -6.08 -0.76 -5.92
N VAL A 54 -5.35 -1.07 -4.85
CA VAL A 54 -5.34 -0.26 -3.62
C VAL A 54 -3.92 -0.13 -3.07
N ALA A 55 -3.70 0.95 -2.33
CA ALA A 55 -2.47 1.18 -1.57
C ALA A 55 -2.83 1.69 -0.17
N GLY A 56 -2.25 1.09 0.86
CA GLY A 56 -2.46 1.49 2.24
C GLY A 56 -1.18 2.04 2.86
N VAL A 57 -1.27 3.23 3.48
CA VAL A 57 -0.11 4.01 3.91
C VAL A 57 -0.33 4.60 5.29
N LEU A 58 0.74 4.61 6.11
CA LEU A 58 0.82 5.41 7.32
C LEU A 58 1.96 6.44 7.20
N VAL A 59 1.73 7.65 7.69
CA VAL A 59 2.78 8.65 7.83
C VAL A 59 3.31 8.61 9.25
N VAL A 60 4.62 8.41 9.41
CA VAL A 60 5.27 8.22 10.72
C VAL A 60 6.54 9.04 10.76
N GLY A 61 6.86 9.60 11.95
CA GLY A 61 8.14 10.24 12.21
C GLY A 61 8.95 9.43 13.20
N VAL A 62 10.12 8.93 12.77
CA VAL A 62 11.07 8.21 13.63
C VAL A 62 12.50 8.63 13.31
N LEU A 63 13.43 8.39 14.25
CA LEU A 63 14.80 8.86 14.11
C LEU A 63 15.52 8.29 12.87
N HIS A 64 15.26 7.05 12.51
CA HIS A 64 15.98 6.39 11.40
C HIS A 64 15.47 6.78 10.02
N HIS A 65 14.20 7.19 9.91
CA HIS A 65 13.55 7.51 8.64
C HIS A 65 12.99 8.93 8.60
N ALA A 66 13.22 9.72 9.67
CA ALA A 66 12.61 11.03 9.84
C ALA A 66 11.07 10.93 9.61
N ARG A 67 10.45 11.91 8.96
CA ARG A 67 9.04 11.82 8.57
C ARG A 67 8.95 11.04 7.26
N HIS A 68 8.28 9.90 7.27
CA HIS A 68 8.19 9.03 6.11
C HIS A 68 6.79 8.46 5.95
N ALA A 69 6.46 8.02 4.74
CA ALA A 69 5.27 7.26 4.45
C ALA A 69 5.64 5.77 4.40
N TRP A 70 4.99 4.96 5.23
CA TRP A 70 5.18 3.51 5.20
C TRP A 70 4.07 2.88 4.38
N LEU A 71 4.44 2.28 3.26
CA LEU A 71 3.51 1.57 2.39
C LEU A 71 3.31 0.16 2.95
N TYR A 72 2.16 -0.06 3.61
CA TYR A 72 1.84 -1.35 4.22
C TYR A 72 1.19 -2.31 3.25
N ASP A 73 0.33 -1.80 2.38
CA ASP A 73 -0.46 -2.62 1.48
C ASP A 73 -0.36 -2.07 0.06
N LEU A 74 -0.07 -2.95 -0.89
CA LEU A 74 -0.12 -2.63 -2.31
C LEU A 74 -0.65 -3.86 -3.03
N VAL A 75 -1.85 -3.74 -3.57
CA VAL A 75 -2.52 -4.86 -4.24
C VAL A 75 -3.17 -4.38 -5.52
N VAL A 76 -2.84 -5.02 -6.61
CA VAL A 76 -3.60 -4.89 -7.87
C VAL A 76 -4.51 -6.11 -7.98
N ASP A 77 -5.78 -5.89 -8.30
CA ASP A 77 -6.74 -6.97 -8.48
C ASP A 77 -6.21 -7.99 -9.50
N GLY A 78 -6.32 -9.28 -9.16
CA GLY A 78 -5.72 -10.36 -9.94
C GLY A 78 -5.92 -10.26 -11.44
N PRO A 79 -7.18 -10.09 -11.95
CA PRO A 79 -7.44 -9.97 -13.39
C PRO A 79 -6.81 -8.74 -14.06
N ARG A 80 -6.37 -7.76 -13.28
CA ARG A 80 -5.83 -6.49 -13.78
C ARG A 80 -4.31 -6.38 -13.61
N ARG A 81 -3.64 -7.45 -13.21
CA ARG A 81 -2.17 -7.47 -13.04
C ARG A 81 -1.47 -7.47 -14.39
N GLY A 82 -0.22 -6.97 -14.41
CA GLY A 82 0.59 -6.91 -15.61
C GLY A 82 0.32 -5.69 -16.51
N GLU A 83 -0.48 -4.73 -16.04
CA GLU A 83 -0.83 -3.51 -16.79
C GLU A 83 -0.11 -2.26 -16.26
N GLY A 84 0.82 -2.40 -15.32
CA GLY A 84 1.55 -1.26 -14.73
C GLY A 84 0.77 -0.51 -13.64
N ARG A 85 -0.36 -1.03 -13.17
CA ARG A 85 -1.22 -0.33 -12.20
C ARG A 85 -0.57 -0.20 -10.84
N GLY A 86 0.21 -1.21 -10.42
CA GLY A 86 0.96 -1.12 -9.16
C GLY A 86 1.96 0.01 -9.17
N SER A 87 2.70 0.19 -10.26
CA SER A 87 3.65 1.29 -10.42
C SER A 87 2.96 2.66 -10.41
N ASP A 88 1.77 2.76 -11.00
CA ASP A 88 0.97 3.98 -10.97
C ASP A 88 0.55 4.32 -9.53
N LEU A 89 0.15 3.32 -8.75
CA LEU A 89 -0.20 3.51 -7.33
C LEU A 89 1.00 3.95 -6.51
N VAL A 90 2.16 3.33 -6.70
CA VAL A 90 3.40 3.71 -6.00
C VAL A 90 3.77 5.15 -6.34
N ALA A 91 3.72 5.53 -7.62
CA ALA A 91 4.01 6.90 -8.03
C ALA A 91 3.06 7.92 -7.39
N PHE A 92 1.78 7.57 -7.26
CA PHE A 92 0.82 8.42 -6.56
C PHE A 92 1.19 8.59 -5.09
N VAL A 93 1.52 7.48 -4.40
CA VAL A 93 1.91 7.50 -2.98
C VAL A 93 3.16 8.36 -2.78
N GLU A 94 4.13 8.26 -3.67
CA GLU A 94 5.36 9.07 -3.61
C GLU A 94 5.05 10.57 -3.69
N ARG A 95 4.21 10.98 -4.64
CA ARG A 95 3.80 12.39 -4.77
C ARG A 95 2.99 12.85 -3.55
N TRP A 96 2.07 12.01 -3.10
CA TRP A 96 1.26 12.30 -1.92
C TRP A 96 2.11 12.49 -0.67
N ALA A 97 3.12 11.63 -0.48
CA ALA A 97 4.04 11.71 0.64
C ALA A 97 4.92 12.96 0.57
N ASP A 98 5.42 13.29 -0.60
CA ASP A 98 6.23 14.49 -0.82
C ASP A 98 5.44 15.77 -0.49
N GLU A 99 4.18 15.83 -0.88
CA GLU A 99 3.28 16.94 -0.57
C GLU A 99 3.01 17.09 0.94
N ARG A 100 3.26 16.05 1.73
CA ARG A 100 3.09 16.04 3.19
C ARG A 100 4.41 16.11 3.94
N ASP A 101 5.45 16.59 3.28
CA ASP A 101 6.78 16.79 3.86
C ASP A 101 7.43 15.49 4.36
N CYS A 102 7.10 14.37 3.75
CA CYS A 102 7.82 13.13 3.99
C CYS A 102 9.14 13.13 3.24
N GLU A 103 10.19 12.63 3.87
CA GLU A 103 11.52 12.56 3.26
C GLU A 103 11.70 11.26 2.47
N SER A 104 10.88 10.24 2.73
CA SER A 104 10.98 8.94 2.07
C SER A 104 9.67 8.18 2.09
N VAL A 105 9.59 7.18 1.23
CA VAL A 105 8.60 6.12 1.28
C VAL A 105 9.34 4.83 1.60
N ALA A 106 8.87 4.10 2.60
CA ALA A 106 9.47 2.86 3.04
C ALA A 106 8.45 1.73 3.01
N LEU A 107 8.92 0.51 2.91
CA LEU A 107 8.06 -0.67 2.98
C LEU A 107 8.85 -1.88 3.47
N ALA A 108 8.14 -2.91 3.88
CA ALA A 108 8.72 -4.21 4.16
C ALA A 108 8.17 -5.24 3.18
N SER A 109 9.02 -6.16 2.74
CA SER A 109 8.64 -7.28 1.89
C SER A 109 9.29 -8.56 2.43
N PRO A 110 8.59 -9.70 2.44
CA PRO A 110 9.18 -10.96 2.92
C PRO A 110 10.46 -11.30 2.17
N LEU A 111 11.46 -11.81 2.89
CA LEU A 111 12.77 -12.13 2.31
C LEU A 111 12.70 -13.14 1.17
N ALA A 112 11.71 -14.04 1.19
CA ALA A 112 11.53 -15.07 0.15
C ALA A 112 10.94 -14.55 -1.16
N LYS A 113 10.49 -13.28 -1.22
CA LYS A 113 9.87 -12.70 -2.41
C LYS A 113 10.87 -11.89 -3.23
N ASP A 114 11.84 -12.55 -3.84
CA ASP A 114 12.90 -11.90 -4.61
C ASP A 114 12.38 -11.09 -5.80
N ASP A 115 11.34 -11.57 -6.47
CA ASP A 115 10.70 -10.87 -7.58
C ASP A 115 10.07 -9.53 -7.15
N VAL A 116 9.52 -9.47 -5.93
CA VAL A 116 8.98 -8.24 -5.37
C VAL A 116 10.11 -7.26 -5.02
N HIS A 117 11.23 -7.78 -4.51
CA HIS A 117 12.41 -6.95 -4.25
C HIS A 117 12.95 -6.33 -5.53
N ASP A 118 13.06 -7.11 -6.60
CA ASP A 118 13.50 -6.63 -7.92
C ASP A 118 12.56 -5.56 -8.45
N TYR A 119 11.25 -5.75 -8.29
CA TYR A 119 10.24 -4.76 -8.69
C TYR A 119 10.49 -3.40 -8.03
N TYR A 120 10.72 -3.39 -6.71
CA TYR A 120 10.96 -2.14 -6.00
C TYR A 120 12.33 -1.53 -6.33
N GLU A 121 13.36 -2.35 -6.54
CA GLU A 121 14.68 -1.86 -6.97
C GLU A 121 14.60 -1.17 -8.35
N GLU A 122 13.78 -1.67 -9.26
CA GLU A 122 13.52 -1.02 -10.56
C GLU A 122 12.82 0.35 -10.39
N LEU A 123 12.08 0.54 -9.31
CA LEU A 123 11.46 1.82 -8.95
C LEU A 123 12.39 2.72 -8.12
N ASN A 124 13.67 2.37 -8.03
CA ASN A 124 14.71 3.09 -7.29
C ASN A 124 14.61 3.00 -5.78
N TYR A 125 13.97 1.96 -5.26
CA TYR A 125 14.01 1.64 -3.83
C TYR A 125 15.28 0.87 -3.51
N GLU A 126 15.89 1.18 -2.37
CA GLU A 126 17.10 0.52 -1.90
C GLU A 126 16.80 -0.28 -0.64
N LYS A 127 17.44 -1.43 -0.50
CA LYS A 127 17.36 -2.22 0.73
C LYS A 127 18.09 -1.46 1.84
N TRP A 128 17.35 -1.05 2.87
CA TRP A 128 17.90 -0.27 3.97
C TRP A 128 18.31 -1.13 5.17
N GLY A 129 17.55 -2.19 5.47
CA GLY A 129 17.77 -3.04 6.64
C GLY A 129 16.82 -4.24 6.65
N TYR A 130 16.82 -4.96 7.75
CA TYR A 130 15.93 -6.11 7.95
C TYR A 130 14.87 -5.79 8.98
N VAL A 131 13.65 -6.30 8.77
CA VAL A 131 12.61 -6.36 9.79
C VAL A 131 12.84 -7.64 10.59
N VAL A 132 12.91 -7.50 11.91
CA VAL A 132 13.11 -8.64 12.82
C VAL A 132 11.91 -8.73 13.74
N GLU A 133 11.22 -9.86 13.71
CA GLU A 133 9.97 -10.07 14.45
C GLU A 133 10.05 -11.29 15.36
N LYS A 134 9.27 -11.25 16.41
CA LYS A 134 9.04 -12.40 17.29
C LYS A 134 7.55 -12.44 17.65
N GLU A 135 6.91 -13.55 17.39
CA GLU A 135 5.55 -13.76 17.90
C GLU A 135 5.59 -13.93 19.42
N LEU A 136 4.63 -13.29 20.09
CA LEU A 136 4.53 -13.33 21.56
C LEU A 136 3.45 -14.29 22.03
#